data_57e2392ef635ac3655a56b4e175c2f6e
#
_entry.id   57e2392ef635ac3655a56b4e175c2f6e
#
_cell.length_a   1.000
_cell.length_b   1.000
_cell.length_c   1.000
_cell.angle_alpha   90.00
_cell.angle_beta   90.00
_cell.angle_gamma   90.00
#
_symmetry.space_group_name_H-M   'P 1'
#
loop_
_entity.id
_entity.type
_entity.pdbx_description
1 polymer ?
#
loop_
_entity_poly.entity_id
_entity_poly.type
_entity_poly.pdbx_seq_one_letter_code
_entity_poly.pdbx_strand_id
1 'polypeptide(L)'
;MDDYFNNYWTMKKLRDGAGEIVQKKFVKFYPLNDPARPSEAHKLWLNYVMSANNVMDFGAGDLRFREFVLRNGFKGRYRALDIGKDFKYDFADLDETREKFDLILCFEVIEHMELPKFVGLLDKFRKKLTDGGKLIITTPNIHHINHFWKGDVTHVRPYPYEDLYALLRGHGFKSAVMYRIVWWESESPVFYAKFSLRRILTHILGVDYATNIGFVASA
;
A
#
# COMPACT_ATOMS: atom_id res chain seq x y z
N MET A 1 16.88 11.09 11.91
CA MET A 1 17.71 10.56 10.79
C MET A 1 18.84 9.67 11.31
N ASP A 2 19.38 9.99 12.48
CA ASP A 2 20.54 9.29 13.05
C ASP A 2 20.24 7.82 13.41
N ASP A 3 19.03 7.48 13.86
CA ASP A 3 18.68 6.11 14.23
C ASP A 3 18.62 5.12 13.04
N TYR A 4 18.18 5.56 11.86
CA TYR A 4 18.13 4.67 10.69
C TYR A 4 19.53 4.26 10.21
N PHE A 5 20.45 5.20 10.14
CA PHE A 5 21.82 4.93 9.74
C PHE A 5 22.66 4.29 10.85
N ASN A 6 22.38 4.59 12.10
CA ASN A 6 23.01 3.94 13.25
C ASN A 6 22.64 2.45 13.35
N ASN A 7 21.50 2.03 12.78
CA ASN A 7 21.03 0.65 12.73
C ASN A 7 21.18 -0.02 11.36
N TYR A 8 22.08 0.47 10.51
CA TYR A 8 22.28 -0.02 9.13
C TYR A 8 22.36 -1.54 9.01
N TRP A 9 23.15 -2.21 9.85
CA TRP A 9 23.31 -3.66 9.79
C TRP A 9 22.07 -4.42 10.23
N THR A 10 21.29 -3.89 11.16
CA THR A 10 20.00 -4.44 11.57
C THR A 10 19.00 -4.32 10.42
N MET A 11 18.94 -3.16 9.78
CA MET A 11 18.08 -2.95 8.61
C MET A 11 18.48 -3.84 7.44
N LYS A 12 19.77 -4.03 7.20
CA LYS A 12 20.27 -4.94 6.17
C LYS A 12 19.83 -6.39 6.41
N LYS A 13 19.95 -6.89 7.65
CA LYS A 13 19.47 -8.24 8.01
C LYS A 13 17.96 -8.39 7.81
N LEU A 14 17.18 -7.37 8.17
CA LEU A 14 15.73 -7.38 7.93
C LEU A 14 15.41 -7.38 6.44
N ARG A 15 16.16 -6.63 5.65
CA ARG A 15 16.04 -6.58 4.19
C ARG A 15 16.32 -7.94 3.54
N ASP A 16 17.34 -8.66 4.01
CA ASP A 16 17.70 -9.98 3.49
C ASP A 16 16.57 -11.01 3.70
N GLY A 17 15.73 -10.84 4.74
CA GLY A 17 14.52 -11.64 4.98
C GLY A 17 13.35 -11.33 4.05
N ALA A 18 13.40 -10.26 3.26
CA ALA A 18 12.28 -9.84 2.42
C ALA A 18 11.94 -10.84 1.30
N GLY A 19 12.89 -11.64 0.85
CA GLY A 19 12.68 -12.65 -0.20
C GLY A 19 11.64 -13.72 0.17
N GLU A 20 11.42 -13.98 1.46
CA GLU A 20 10.49 -14.99 1.94
C GLU A 20 9.03 -14.53 1.90
N ILE A 21 8.77 -13.23 1.87
CA ILE A 21 7.42 -12.65 1.98
C ILE A 21 6.78 -12.26 0.66
N VAL A 22 7.53 -12.31 -0.42
CA VAL A 22 7.04 -11.91 -1.74
C VAL A 22 5.94 -12.86 -2.20
N GLN A 23 4.69 -12.39 -2.16
CA GLN A 23 3.57 -13.12 -2.74
C GLN A 23 3.75 -13.19 -4.25
N LYS A 24 3.78 -14.41 -4.79
CA LYS A 24 3.83 -14.65 -6.24
C LYS A 24 2.49 -14.34 -6.93
N LYS A 25 1.46 -14.01 -6.16
CA LYS A 25 0.12 -13.71 -6.67
C LYS A 25 0.05 -12.28 -7.17
N PHE A 26 -0.22 -12.15 -8.47
CA PHE A 26 -0.55 -10.88 -9.09
C PHE A 26 -2.02 -10.56 -8.88
N VAL A 27 -2.31 -9.29 -8.61
CA VAL A 27 -3.66 -8.77 -8.40
C VAL A 27 -3.92 -7.71 -9.46
N LYS A 28 -5.00 -7.86 -10.20
CA LYS A 28 -5.39 -6.89 -11.24
C LYS A 28 -5.89 -5.60 -10.62
N PHE A 29 -5.47 -4.48 -11.17
CA PHE A 29 -5.93 -3.16 -10.79
C PHE A 29 -6.34 -2.37 -12.03
N TYR A 30 -7.45 -1.65 -11.93
CA TYR A 30 -7.87 -0.56 -12.81
C TYR A 30 -8.64 0.47 -12.00
N PRO A 31 -8.71 1.74 -12.45
CA PRO A 31 -9.36 2.80 -11.68
C PRO A 31 -10.80 2.48 -11.32
N LEU A 32 -11.23 2.89 -10.15
CA LEU A 32 -12.59 2.71 -9.64
C LEU A 32 -13.55 3.77 -10.27
N ASN A 33 -13.63 3.78 -11.60
CA ASN A 33 -14.52 4.69 -12.31
C ASN A 33 -15.98 4.23 -12.28
N ASP A 34 -16.20 2.92 -12.14
CA ASP A 34 -17.50 2.30 -11.98
C ASP A 34 -17.49 1.41 -10.72
N PRO A 35 -18.19 1.80 -9.64
CA PRO A 35 -18.25 1.01 -8.41
C PRO A 35 -18.86 -0.38 -8.60
N ALA A 36 -19.63 -0.61 -9.67
CA ALA A 36 -20.17 -1.94 -9.99
C ALA A 36 -19.12 -2.89 -10.60
N ARG A 37 -17.97 -2.34 -11.03
CA ARG A 37 -16.89 -3.10 -11.66
C ARG A 37 -15.55 -2.90 -10.92
N PRO A 38 -15.46 -3.28 -9.65
CA PRO A 38 -14.22 -3.14 -8.88
C PRO A 38 -13.17 -4.13 -9.38
N SER A 39 -11.91 -3.70 -9.41
CA SER A 39 -10.75 -4.56 -9.72
C SER A 39 -10.54 -5.62 -8.63
N GLU A 40 -9.70 -6.63 -8.92
CA GLU A 40 -9.30 -7.63 -7.93
C GLU A 40 -8.62 -6.98 -6.70
N ALA A 41 -7.83 -5.93 -6.93
CA ALA A 41 -7.20 -5.17 -5.84
C ALA A 41 -8.26 -4.48 -4.96
N HIS A 42 -9.26 -3.82 -5.54
CA HIS A 42 -10.34 -3.21 -4.76
C HIS A 42 -11.12 -4.24 -3.93
N LYS A 43 -11.41 -5.42 -4.49
CA LYS A 43 -12.06 -6.52 -3.76
C LYS A 43 -11.18 -7.05 -2.63
N LEU A 44 -9.88 -7.17 -2.88
CA LEU A 44 -8.92 -7.59 -1.86
C LEU A 44 -8.91 -6.62 -0.68
N TRP A 45 -8.78 -5.31 -0.95
CA TRP A 45 -8.76 -4.29 0.10
C TRP A 45 -10.11 -4.18 0.81
N LEU A 46 -11.22 -4.31 0.08
CA LEU A 46 -12.57 -4.36 0.67
C LEU A 46 -12.69 -5.49 1.69
N ASN A 47 -12.16 -6.70 1.42
CA ASN A 47 -12.22 -7.81 2.37
C ASN A 47 -11.51 -7.49 3.69
N TYR A 48 -10.40 -6.76 3.66
CA TYR A 48 -9.75 -6.27 4.89
C TYR A 48 -10.62 -5.24 5.61
N VAL A 49 -11.21 -4.30 4.87
CA VAL A 49 -12.12 -3.29 5.45
C VAL A 49 -13.34 -3.95 6.09
N MET A 50 -13.96 -4.93 5.43
CA MET A 50 -15.14 -5.62 5.95
C MET A 50 -14.87 -6.45 7.21
N SER A 51 -13.61 -6.78 7.49
CA SER A 51 -13.19 -7.47 8.71
C SER A 51 -12.79 -6.52 9.86
N ALA A 52 -12.85 -5.21 9.65
CA ALA A 52 -12.50 -4.19 10.63
C ALA A 52 -13.76 -3.48 11.17
N ASN A 53 -13.69 -2.92 12.37
CA ASN A 53 -14.74 -2.06 12.92
C ASN A 53 -14.41 -0.57 12.78
N ASN A 54 -13.13 -0.22 12.84
CA ASN A 54 -12.66 1.16 12.75
C ASN A 54 -11.51 1.27 11.74
N VAL A 55 -11.72 2.02 10.66
CA VAL A 55 -10.80 2.16 9.53
C VAL A 55 -10.36 3.60 9.39
N MET A 56 -9.06 3.81 9.22
CA MET A 56 -8.46 5.06 8.79
C MET A 56 -8.00 4.92 7.33
N ASP A 57 -8.42 5.84 6.48
CA ASP A 57 -7.93 6.02 5.11
C ASP A 57 -7.01 7.24 5.10
N PHE A 58 -5.71 7.01 5.11
CA PHE A 58 -4.68 8.03 5.16
C PHE A 58 -4.23 8.38 3.74
N GLY A 59 -4.40 9.63 3.35
CA GLY A 59 -4.27 10.09 1.97
C GLY A 59 -5.48 9.68 1.14
N ALA A 60 -6.69 9.95 1.66
CA ALA A 60 -7.96 9.46 1.12
C ALA A 60 -8.34 10.04 -0.26
N GLY A 61 -7.61 11.05 -0.73
CA GLY A 61 -7.74 11.64 -2.06
C GLY A 61 -9.18 12.03 -2.40
N ASP A 62 -9.71 11.54 -3.49
CA ASP A 62 -11.04 11.88 -4.00
C ASP A 62 -12.21 11.10 -3.35
N LEU A 63 -11.95 10.36 -2.30
CA LEU A 63 -12.94 9.59 -1.51
C LEU A 63 -13.65 8.46 -2.29
N ARG A 64 -13.26 8.15 -3.52
CA ARG A 64 -13.91 7.08 -4.32
C ARG A 64 -13.84 5.72 -3.63
N PHE A 65 -12.73 5.42 -2.95
CA PHE A 65 -12.61 4.15 -2.24
C PHE A 65 -13.53 4.10 -1.01
N ARG A 66 -13.67 5.22 -0.26
CA ARG A 66 -14.66 5.34 0.83
C ARG A 66 -16.07 5.09 0.31
N GLU A 67 -16.46 5.73 -0.80
CA GLU A 67 -17.78 5.53 -1.39
C GLU A 67 -18.03 4.09 -1.80
N PHE A 68 -17.02 3.46 -2.43
CA PHE A 68 -17.08 2.05 -2.80
C PHE A 68 -17.29 1.16 -1.58
N VAL A 69 -16.55 1.36 -0.51
CA VAL A 69 -16.64 0.62 0.75
C VAL A 69 -18.04 0.75 1.36
N LEU A 70 -18.57 1.97 1.46
CA LEU A 70 -19.89 2.22 2.04
C LEU A 70 -21.02 1.62 1.18
N ARG A 71 -20.94 1.72 -0.14
CA ARG A 71 -21.90 1.08 -1.07
C ARG A 71 -21.91 -0.43 -0.99
N ASN A 72 -20.78 -1.06 -0.61
CA ASN A 72 -20.68 -2.49 -0.38
C ASN A 72 -21.12 -2.92 1.02
N GLY A 73 -21.72 -2.02 1.80
CA GLY A 73 -22.41 -2.35 3.04
C GLY A 73 -21.54 -2.36 4.28
N PHE A 74 -20.36 -1.74 4.26
CA PHE A 74 -19.55 -1.56 5.47
C PHE A 74 -20.33 -0.77 6.52
N LYS A 75 -20.44 -1.30 7.74
CA LYS A 75 -21.20 -0.74 8.86
C LYS A 75 -20.30 -0.19 9.97
N GLY A 76 -19.00 -0.43 9.87
CA GLY A 76 -18.01 0.12 10.82
C GLY A 76 -17.79 1.61 10.65
N ARG A 77 -16.84 2.12 11.39
CA ARG A 77 -16.44 3.52 11.31
C ARG A 77 -15.34 3.69 10.27
N TYR A 78 -15.56 4.53 9.27
CA TYR A 78 -14.57 4.88 8.26
C TYR A 78 -14.17 6.34 8.40
N ARG A 79 -12.91 6.60 8.67
CA ARG A 79 -12.32 7.94 8.80
C ARG A 79 -11.41 8.22 7.63
N ALA A 80 -11.64 9.33 6.94
CA ALA A 80 -10.81 9.81 5.86
C ALA A 80 -9.89 10.93 6.36
N LEU A 81 -8.60 10.82 6.08
CA LEU A 81 -7.60 11.82 6.38
C LEU A 81 -6.87 12.22 5.10
N ASP A 82 -6.81 13.51 4.81
CA ASP A 82 -6.01 14.07 3.72
C ASP A 82 -5.65 15.53 4.02
N ILE A 83 -4.53 15.99 3.47
CA ILE A 83 -4.10 17.40 3.56
C ILE A 83 -4.74 18.27 2.48
N GLY A 84 -5.37 17.68 1.47
CA GLY A 84 -6.09 18.36 0.40
C GLY A 84 -7.29 19.14 0.93
N LYS A 85 -7.80 20.06 0.10
CA LYS A 85 -8.96 20.87 0.45
C LYS A 85 -10.13 20.69 -0.53
N ASP A 86 -9.97 19.80 -1.49
CA ASP A 86 -10.95 19.60 -2.56
C ASP A 86 -12.18 18.83 -2.09
N PHE A 87 -12.02 18.04 -1.01
CA PHE A 87 -13.09 17.23 -0.42
C PHE A 87 -13.16 17.44 1.09
N LYS A 88 -14.26 17.00 1.70
CA LYS A 88 -14.44 17.06 3.14
C LYS A 88 -13.89 15.79 3.80
N TYR A 89 -12.76 15.93 4.47
CA TYR A 89 -12.14 14.86 5.26
C TYR A 89 -12.52 14.97 6.75
N ASP A 90 -12.33 13.86 7.48
CA ASP A 90 -12.56 13.83 8.92
C ASP A 90 -11.38 14.51 9.67
N PHE A 91 -10.16 14.36 9.13
CA PHE A 91 -8.92 14.90 9.72
C PHE A 91 -7.96 15.38 8.64
N ALA A 92 -7.09 16.35 8.98
CA ALA A 92 -5.95 16.78 8.18
C ALA A 92 -4.61 16.22 8.70
N ASP A 93 -4.54 15.82 9.99
CA ASP A 93 -3.39 15.17 10.60
C ASP A 93 -3.82 14.04 11.55
N LEU A 94 -2.97 13.00 11.68
CA LEU A 94 -3.20 11.88 12.59
C LEU A 94 -3.28 12.31 14.07
N ASP A 95 -2.65 13.40 14.42
CA ASP A 95 -2.62 13.89 15.81
C ASP A 95 -3.94 14.57 16.22
N GLU A 96 -4.82 14.88 15.27
CA GLU A 96 -6.16 15.44 15.53
C GLU A 96 -7.12 14.42 16.16
N THR A 97 -6.80 13.13 16.10
CA THR A 97 -7.62 12.09 16.70
C THR A 97 -6.89 11.28 17.75
N ARG A 98 -7.62 10.84 18.78
CA ARG A 98 -7.14 9.86 19.78
C ARG A 98 -7.66 8.45 19.48
N GLU A 99 -8.45 8.28 18.41
CA GLU A 99 -9.01 6.99 18.04
C GLU A 99 -7.90 5.97 17.73
N LYS A 100 -8.20 4.69 17.98
CA LYS A 100 -7.41 3.55 17.52
C LYS A 100 -8.15 2.89 16.36
N PHE A 101 -7.40 2.30 15.44
CA PHE A 101 -7.92 1.73 14.22
C PHE A 101 -7.54 0.25 14.11
N ASP A 102 -8.49 -0.56 13.66
CA ASP A 102 -8.23 -1.97 13.33
C ASP A 102 -7.53 -2.09 11.98
N LEU A 103 -7.72 -1.08 11.14
CA LEU A 103 -7.12 -1.01 9.82
C LEU A 103 -6.75 0.44 9.48
N ILE A 104 -5.51 0.62 9.01
CA ILE A 104 -5.07 1.85 8.36
C ILE A 104 -4.76 1.53 6.90
N LEU A 105 -5.36 2.28 5.99
CA LEU A 105 -5.07 2.27 4.56
C LEU A 105 -4.14 3.44 4.24
N CYS A 106 -3.16 3.22 3.36
CA CYS A 106 -2.21 4.25 2.90
C CYS A 106 -1.86 3.91 1.44
N PHE A 107 -2.69 4.39 0.50
CA PHE A 107 -2.61 4.03 -0.90
C PHE A 107 -1.95 5.12 -1.72
N GLU A 108 -0.81 4.83 -2.36
CA GLU A 108 -0.08 5.75 -3.25
C GLU A 108 0.23 7.09 -2.55
N VAL A 109 0.79 7.05 -1.35
CA VAL A 109 1.09 8.24 -0.53
C VAL A 109 2.56 8.35 -0.19
N ILE A 110 3.21 7.22 0.13
CA ILE A 110 4.55 7.23 0.70
C ILE A 110 5.61 7.71 -0.29
N GLU A 111 5.41 7.50 -1.58
CA GLU A 111 6.28 7.99 -2.67
C GLU A 111 6.38 9.51 -2.75
N HIS A 112 5.40 10.22 -2.21
CA HIS A 112 5.38 11.68 -2.11
C HIS A 112 6.09 12.22 -0.85
N MET A 113 6.76 11.32 -0.09
CA MET A 113 7.38 11.66 1.20
C MET A 113 8.87 11.41 1.21
N GLU A 114 9.61 12.33 1.83
CA GLU A 114 11.00 12.08 2.22
C GLU A 114 11.07 10.99 3.32
N LEU A 115 12.17 10.23 3.31
CA LEU A 115 12.35 9.10 4.23
C LEU A 115 12.13 9.45 5.71
N PRO A 116 12.67 10.55 6.25
CA PRO A 116 12.46 10.88 7.67
C PRO A 116 10.99 11.09 8.03
N LYS A 117 10.21 11.70 7.11
CA LYS A 117 8.77 11.91 7.30
C LYS A 117 8.03 10.58 7.30
N PHE A 118 8.35 9.69 6.37
CA PHE A 118 7.73 8.35 6.30
C PHE A 118 8.09 7.50 7.53
N VAL A 119 9.33 7.50 7.97
CA VAL A 119 9.77 6.80 9.18
C VAL A 119 8.97 7.27 10.41
N GLY A 120 8.86 8.59 10.60
CA GLY A 120 8.03 9.15 11.68
C GLY A 120 6.54 8.78 11.56
N LEU A 121 6.04 8.65 10.32
CA LEU A 121 4.67 8.24 10.06
C LEU A 121 4.44 6.75 10.42
N LEU A 122 5.40 5.86 10.19
CA LEU A 122 5.30 4.46 10.61
C LEU A 122 5.14 4.33 12.13
N ASP A 123 5.86 5.13 12.91
CA ASP A 123 5.69 5.16 14.38
C ASP A 123 4.30 5.65 14.78
N LYS A 124 3.79 6.68 14.10
CA LYS A 124 2.42 7.17 14.31
C LYS A 124 1.40 6.08 13.96
N PHE A 125 1.52 5.41 12.83
CA PHE A 125 0.64 4.31 12.43
C PHE A 125 0.65 3.19 13.46
N ARG A 126 1.86 2.77 13.91
CA ARG A 126 1.99 1.71 14.91
C ARG A 126 1.28 2.08 16.23
N LYS A 127 1.36 3.35 16.65
CA LYS A 127 0.69 3.87 17.85
C LYS A 127 -0.83 4.00 17.67
N LYS A 128 -1.32 4.25 16.46
CA LYS A 128 -2.76 4.40 16.16
C LYS A 128 -3.47 3.09 15.88
N LEU A 129 -2.75 2.01 15.61
CA LEU A 129 -3.34 0.69 15.43
C LEU A 129 -3.71 0.06 16.77
N THR A 130 -4.80 -0.71 16.77
CA THR A 130 -5.16 -1.64 17.84
C THR A 130 -4.17 -2.82 17.88
N ASP A 131 -4.16 -3.62 18.97
CA ASP A 131 -3.39 -4.85 19.01
C ASP A 131 -3.89 -5.84 17.95
N GLY A 132 -2.98 -6.30 17.08
CA GLY A 132 -3.32 -7.11 15.91
C GLY A 132 -3.97 -6.34 14.74
N GLY A 133 -4.10 -5.03 14.86
CA GLY A 133 -4.53 -4.15 13.76
C GLY A 133 -3.59 -4.24 12.56
N LYS A 134 -4.06 -3.81 11.40
CA LYS A 134 -3.33 -3.93 10.14
C LYS A 134 -3.08 -2.59 9.48
N LEU A 135 -1.93 -2.48 8.84
CA LEU A 135 -1.56 -1.40 7.94
C LEU A 135 -1.50 -1.94 6.52
N ILE A 136 -2.20 -1.31 5.59
CA ILE A 136 -2.08 -1.59 4.16
C ILE A 136 -1.42 -0.39 3.50
N ILE A 137 -0.28 -0.63 2.85
CA ILE A 137 0.44 0.40 2.08
C ILE A 137 0.52 -0.06 0.63
N THR A 138 0.21 0.82 -0.32
CA THR A 138 0.55 0.62 -1.73
C THR A 138 1.45 1.74 -2.21
N THR A 139 2.33 1.42 -3.18
CA THR A 139 3.24 2.39 -3.80
C THR A 139 3.70 1.86 -5.17
N PRO A 140 4.15 2.72 -6.09
CA PRO A 140 4.73 2.28 -7.35
C PRO A 140 5.90 1.32 -7.16
N ASN A 141 5.96 0.30 -8.01
CA ASN A 141 7.03 -0.69 -7.98
C ASN A 141 8.28 -0.17 -8.71
N ILE A 142 9.33 0.13 -7.98
CA ILE A 142 10.60 0.58 -8.57
C ILE A 142 11.24 -0.47 -9.50
N HIS A 143 10.99 -1.76 -9.24
CA HIS A 143 11.54 -2.86 -10.05
C HIS A 143 10.77 -3.08 -11.37
N HIS A 144 9.69 -2.33 -11.60
CA HIS A 144 8.96 -2.41 -12.86
C HIS A 144 9.82 -1.90 -14.02
N ILE A 145 9.83 -2.65 -15.13
CA ILE A 145 10.70 -2.37 -16.30
C ILE A 145 10.54 -0.96 -16.86
N ASN A 146 9.34 -0.39 -16.81
CA ASN A 146 9.07 0.95 -17.33
C ASN A 146 9.29 2.06 -16.29
N HIS A 147 9.74 1.73 -15.09
CA HIS A 147 9.99 2.70 -14.03
C HIS A 147 8.83 3.69 -13.81
N PHE A 148 7.61 3.20 -13.66
CA PHE A 148 6.39 4.02 -13.50
C PHE A 148 6.48 5.08 -12.40
N TRP A 149 7.26 4.85 -11.35
CA TRP A 149 7.46 5.82 -10.31
C TRP A 149 8.06 7.15 -10.80
N LYS A 150 8.73 7.16 -11.98
CA LYS A 150 9.29 8.38 -12.61
C LYS A 150 8.26 9.16 -13.40
N GLY A 151 7.07 8.61 -13.64
CA GLY A 151 6.04 9.20 -14.47
C GLY A 151 5.26 10.33 -13.80
N ASP A 152 5.42 10.53 -12.49
CA ASP A 152 4.76 11.59 -11.73
C ASP A 152 5.81 12.52 -11.10
N VAL A 153 5.71 13.82 -11.41
CA VAL A 153 6.63 14.86 -10.92
C VAL A 153 6.53 15.06 -9.40
N THR A 154 5.44 14.64 -8.79
CA THR A 154 5.23 14.74 -7.33
C THR A 154 5.86 13.59 -6.56
N HIS A 155 6.39 12.56 -7.24
CA HIS A 155 7.10 11.47 -6.60
C HIS A 155 8.48 11.93 -6.15
N VAL A 156 8.67 11.94 -4.85
CA VAL A 156 9.90 12.38 -4.19
C VAL A 156 10.89 11.22 -4.03
N ARG A 157 10.38 10.02 -3.67
CA ARG A 157 11.25 8.88 -3.36
C ARG A 157 10.60 7.54 -3.73
N PRO A 158 11.33 6.66 -4.46
CA PRO A 158 10.93 5.27 -4.64
C PRO A 158 11.22 4.44 -3.38
N TYR A 159 10.38 3.45 -3.11
CA TYR A 159 10.54 2.50 -2.02
C TYR A 159 10.66 1.07 -2.57
N PRO A 160 11.88 0.50 -2.67
CA PRO A 160 12.06 -0.93 -2.97
C PRO A 160 11.30 -1.78 -1.95
N TYR A 161 10.72 -2.89 -2.39
CA TYR A 161 9.92 -3.73 -1.48
C TYR A 161 10.75 -4.29 -0.33
N GLU A 162 12.03 -4.56 -0.54
CA GLU A 162 12.95 -5.01 0.49
C GLU A 162 13.15 -3.97 1.58
N ASP A 163 13.34 -2.71 1.17
CA ASP A 163 13.51 -1.60 2.10
C ASP A 163 12.21 -1.30 2.84
N LEU A 164 11.07 -1.32 2.14
CA LEU A 164 9.76 -1.10 2.77
C LEU A 164 9.46 -2.20 3.80
N TYR A 165 9.76 -3.47 3.49
CA TYR A 165 9.66 -4.56 4.46
C TYR A 165 10.55 -4.34 5.68
N ALA A 166 11.82 -3.98 5.46
CA ALA A 166 12.75 -3.73 6.56
C ALA A 166 12.28 -2.58 7.45
N LEU A 167 11.77 -1.50 6.86
CA LEU A 167 11.19 -0.37 7.59
C LEU A 167 10.00 -0.81 8.44
N LEU A 168 9.04 -1.55 7.87
CA LEU A 168 7.90 -2.08 8.61
C LEU A 168 8.35 -2.95 9.79
N ARG A 169 9.28 -3.88 9.58
CA ARG A 169 9.81 -4.74 10.62
C ARG A 169 10.56 -3.97 11.71
N GLY A 170 11.39 -3.00 11.29
CA GLY A 170 12.14 -2.12 12.19
C GLY A 170 11.25 -1.25 13.09
N HIS A 171 10.05 -0.90 12.61
CA HIS A 171 9.04 -0.12 13.36
C HIS A 171 7.99 -0.98 14.08
N GLY A 172 8.30 -2.29 14.33
CA GLY A 172 7.52 -3.15 15.22
C GLY A 172 6.31 -3.82 14.58
N PHE A 173 6.19 -3.83 13.25
CA PHE A 173 5.21 -4.67 12.59
C PHE A 173 5.68 -6.13 12.57
N LYS A 174 4.85 -7.04 13.08
CA LYS A 174 5.25 -8.43 13.36
C LYS A 174 5.31 -9.30 12.10
N SER A 175 4.41 -9.07 11.17
CA SER A 175 4.33 -9.78 9.91
C SER A 175 3.97 -8.82 8.79
N ALA A 176 4.40 -9.16 7.59
CA ALA A 176 4.00 -8.45 6.39
C ALA A 176 3.79 -9.45 5.24
N VAL A 177 2.77 -9.20 4.43
CA VAL A 177 2.47 -9.93 3.20
C VAL A 177 2.51 -8.95 2.06
N MET A 178 3.21 -9.27 0.98
CA MET A 178 3.30 -8.43 -0.20
C MET A 178 2.46 -8.97 -1.35
N TYR A 179 1.75 -8.11 -2.02
CA TYR A 179 1.03 -8.36 -3.26
C TYR A 179 1.67 -7.60 -4.41
N ARG A 180 1.73 -8.23 -5.60
CA ARG A 180 2.08 -7.59 -6.85
C ARG A 180 0.82 -7.09 -7.54
N ILE A 181 0.70 -5.78 -7.71
CA ILE A 181 -0.46 -5.12 -8.29
C ILE A 181 -0.11 -4.77 -9.74
N VAL A 182 -0.95 -5.22 -10.67
CA VAL A 182 -0.73 -5.01 -12.10
C VAL A 182 -1.83 -4.13 -12.66
N TRP A 183 -1.45 -3.02 -13.28
CA TRP A 183 -2.37 -2.21 -14.06
C TRP A 183 -2.94 -3.04 -15.22
N TRP A 184 -4.26 -3.20 -15.23
CA TRP A 184 -4.95 -4.04 -16.18
C TRP A 184 -5.67 -3.19 -17.20
N GLU A 185 -5.14 -3.15 -18.43
CA GLU A 185 -5.60 -2.23 -19.49
C GLU A 185 -6.75 -2.80 -20.30
N SER A 186 -6.84 -4.13 -20.42
CA SER A 186 -7.78 -4.77 -21.35
C SER A 186 -8.10 -6.20 -20.96
N GLU A 187 -9.33 -6.63 -21.21
CA GLU A 187 -9.78 -8.03 -21.11
C GLU A 187 -9.61 -8.80 -22.45
N SER A 188 -8.80 -8.29 -23.39
CA SER A 188 -8.56 -8.98 -24.65
C SER A 188 -7.70 -10.24 -24.51
N PRO A 189 -7.91 -11.29 -25.31
CA PRO A 189 -7.07 -12.50 -25.29
C PRO A 189 -5.58 -12.21 -25.52
N VAL A 190 -5.28 -11.22 -26.36
CA VAL A 190 -3.91 -10.78 -26.63
C VAL A 190 -3.26 -10.19 -25.39
N PHE A 191 -4.00 -9.41 -24.60
CA PHE A 191 -3.50 -8.85 -23.34
C PHE A 191 -3.24 -9.97 -22.32
N TYR A 192 -4.13 -10.96 -22.21
CA TYR A 192 -3.94 -12.13 -21.35
C TYR A 192 -2.68 -12.93 -21.74
N ALA A 193 -2.45 -13.15 -23.05
CA ALA A 193 -1.25 -13.84 -23.52
C ALA A 193 0.03 -13.06 -23.18
N LYS A 194 0.05 -11.75 -23.43
CA LYS A 194 1.17 -10.87 -23.03
C LYS A 194 1.41 -10.90 -21.52
N PHE A 195 0.37 -10.85 -20.72
CA PHE A 195 0.49 -10.89 -19.27
C PHE A 195 1.02 -12.23 -18.75
N SER A 196 0.55 -13.34 -19.34
CA SER A 196 1.06 -14.67 -19.01
C SER A 196 2.55 -14.81 -19.33
N LEU A 197 2.98 -14.30 -20.48
CA LEU A 197 4.40 -14.24 -20.86
C LEU A 197 5.20 -13.38 -19.87
N ARG A 198 4.72 -12.20 -19.51
CA ARG A 198 5.36 -11.33 -18.51
C ARG A 198 5.52 -12.03 -17.17
N ARG A 199 4.53 -12.79 -16.70
CA ARG A 199 4.63 -13.59 -15.47
C ARG A 199 5.74 -14.63 -15.55
N ILE A 200 5.85 -15.34 -16.67
CA ILE A 200 6.92 -16.31 -16.91
C ILE A 200 8.28 -15.61 -16.87
N LEU A 201 8.41 -14.49 -17.57
CA LEU A 201 9.65 -13.71 -17.60
C LEU A 201 10.01 -13.15 -16.22
N THR A 202 9.04 -12.74 -15.40
CA THR A 202 9.29 -12.35 -14.00
C THR A 202 9.96 -13.50 -13.22
N HIS A 203 9.52 -14.73 -13.41
CA HIS A 203 10.10 -15.88 -12.71
C HIS A 203 11.48 -16.30 -13.24
N ILE A 204 11.68 -16.22 -14.56
CA ILE A 204 12.92 -16.70 -15.20
C ILE A 204 14.03 -15.65 -15.14
N LEU A 205 13.70 -14.38 -15.42
CA LEU A 205 14.67 -13.30 -15.60
C LEU A 205 14.78 -12.38 -14.39
N GLY A 206 13.96 -12.55 -13.36
CA GLY A 206 13.93 -11.66 -12.21
C GLY A 206 13.39 -10.24 -12.53
N VAL A 207 12.78 -10.04 -13.72
CA VAL A 207 12.20 -8.76 -14.13
C VAL A 207 10.79 -8.65 -13.58
N ASP A 208 10.51 -7.63 -12.76
CA ASP A 208 9.17 -7.44 -12.20
C ASP A 208 8.27 -6.62 -13.12
N TYR A 209 7.13 -7.19 -13.49
CA TYR A 209 6.11 -6.55 -14.35
C TYR A 209 4.90 -6.03 -13.56
N ALA A 210 4.93 -6.10 -12.24
CA ALA A 210 3.92 -5.43 -11.42
C ALA A 210 4.17 -3.93 -11.43
N THR A 211 3.13 -3.14 -11.69
CA THR A 211 3.22 -1.68 -11.71
C THR A 211 3.36 -1.10 -10.32
N ASN A 212 2.66 -1.70 -9.36
CA ASN A 212 2.65 -1.29 -7.96
C ASN A 212 2.87 -2.52 -7.07
N ILE A 213 3.26 -2.26 -5.85
CA ILE A 213 3.33 -3.23 -4.76
C ILE A 213 2.38 -2.82 -3.65
N GLY A 214 1.82 -3.81 -2.95
CA GLY A 214 0.97 -3.57 -1.79
C GLY A 214 1.43 -4.44 -0.63
N PHE A 215 1.63 -3.84 0.54
CA PHE A 215 1.95 -4.53 1.79
C PHE A 215 0.75 -4.54 2.72
N VAL A 216 0.50 -5.69 3.35
CA VAL A 216 -0.38 -5.82 4.51
C VAL A 216 0.49 -6.21 5.69
N ALA A 217 0.66 -5.30 6.63
CA ALA A 217 1.50 -5.49 7.82
C ALA A 217 0.64 -5.54 9.09
N SER A 218 0.97 -6.44 10.03
CA SER A 218 0.27 -6.57 11.31
C SER A 218 1.00 -5.87 12.44
N ALA A 219 0.27 -5.15 13.29
CA ALA A 219 0.79 -4.45 14.45
C ALA A 219 1.21 -5.38 15.61
#